data_410ea7b4a538967da15875efacd4ee1c
#
_entry.id   410ea7b4a538967da15875efacd4ee1c
#
_cell.length_a   1.000
_cell.length_b   1.000
_cell.length_c   1.000
_cell.angle_alpha   90.00
_cell.angle_beta   90.00
_cell.angle_gamma   90.00
#
_symmetry.space_group_name_H-M   'P 1'
#
loop_
_entity.id
_entity.type
_entity.pdbx_description
1 polymer ?
#
loop_
_entity_poly.entity_id
_entity_poly.type
_entity_poly.pdbx_seq_one_letter_code
_entity_poly.pdbx_strand_id
1 'polypeptide(L)'
;MTKLSVNINKIAVVRNSRGGNLPDVVRAATDIERFGADGITVHPRPDARHIRYDDVRNLARVLTTEFNIEGNPIPDFVALVLEVRPAQVTLVPDAPDAITSNAGWNTVAHREFLTGIAARFRER
;
A
#
# COMPACT_ATOMS: atom_id res chain seq x y z
N MET A 1 11.16 17.39 -10.96
CA MET A 1 10.71 16.45 -12.02
C MET A 1 9.64 15.52 -11.50
N THR A 2 8.62 15.29 -12.26
CA THR A 2 7.55 14.37 -11.91
C THR A 2 8.05 12.93 -11.86
N LYS A 3 7.68 12.20 -10.84
CA LYS A 3 8.02 10.79 -10.65
C LYS A 3 6.81 9.91 -10.90
N LEU A 4 7.03 8.71 -11.43
CA LEU A 4 5.97 7.74 -11.69
C LEU A 4 5.99 6.63 -10.64
N SER A 5 4.93 6.54 -9.85
CA SER A 5 4.69 5.37 -9.00
C SER A 5 3.58 4.53 -9.62
N VAL A 6 3.84 3.23 -9.79
CA VAL A 6 2.91 2.32 -10.46
C VAL A 6 2.13 1.51 -9.40
N ASN A 7 0.81 1.60 -9.45
CA ASN A 7 -0.08 0.82 -8.60
C ASN A 7 -0.26 -0.58 -9.17
N ILE A 8 0.02 -1.60 -8.37
CA ILE A 8 -0.05 -3.01 -8.79
C ILE A 8 -1.20 -3.79 -8.15
N ASN A 9 -2.16 -3.12 -7.54
CA ASN A 9 -3.32 -3.80 -6.92
C ASN A 9 -4.04 -4.72 -7.90
N LYS A 10 -4.22 -4.30 -9.15
CA LYS A 10 -4.95 -5.09 -10.16
C LYS A 10 -4.23 -6.37 -10.55
N ILE A 11 -2.90 -6.41 -10.50
CA ILE A 11 -2.14 -7.64 -10.71
C ILE A 11 -2.51 -8.65 -9.62
N ALA A 12 -2.60 -8.22 -8.38
CA ALA A 12 -3.03 -9.06 -7.26
C ALA A 12 -4.49 -9.51 -7.39
N VAL A 13 -5.37 -8.66 -7.94
CA VAL A 13 -6.75 -9.05 -8.23
C VAL A 13 -6.78 -10.25 -9.19
N VAL A 14 -6.03 -10.18 -10.28
CA VAL A 14 -5.97 -11.28 -11.25
C VAL A 14 -5.40 -12.54 -10.61
N ARG A 15 -4.30 -12.44 -9.86
CA ARG A 15 -3.76 -13.60 -9.13
C ARG A 15 -4.80 -14.24 -8.23
N ASN A 16 -5.49 -13.43 -7.42
CA ASN A 16 -6.46 -13.93 -6.44
C ASN A 16 -7.67 -14.59 -7.13
N SER A 17 -8.11 -14.05 -8.26
CA SER A 17 -9.26 -14.60 -8.99
C SER A 17 -8.97 -15.98 -9.57
N ARG A 18 -7.70 -16.29 -9.83
CA ARG A 18 -7.27 -17.58 -10.36
C ARG A 18 -6.99 -18.63 -9.27
N GLY A 19 -6.97 -18.22 -8.02
CA GLY A 19 -6.75 -19.11 -6.87
C GLY A 19 -5.33 -19.63 -6.69
N GLY A 20 -4.40 -19.21 -7.55
CA GLY A 20 -3.00 -19.63 -7.50
C GLY A 20 -2.08 -18.48 -7.11
N ASN A 21 -0.85 -18.54 -7.62
CA ASN A 21 0.19 -17.55 -7.34
C ASN A 21 0.62 -16.77 -8.60
N LEU A 22 -0.13 -16.88 -9.68
CA LEU A 22 0.15 -16.19 -10.94
C LEU A 22 -1.02 -15.26 -11.31
N PRO A 23 -0.74 -14.06 -11.82
CA PRO A 23 0.60 -13.48 -12.01
C PRO A 23 1.31 -13.21 -10.67
N ASP A 24 2.63 -13.38 -10.65
CA ASP A 24 3.46 -13.16 -9.46
C ASP A 24 3.60 -11.65 -9.21
N VAL A 25 3.07 -11.20 -8.09
CA VAL A 25 3.04 -9.77 -7.72
C VAL A 25 4.45 -9.21 -7.52
N VAL A 26 5.31 -9.95 -6.87
CA VAL A 26 6.70 -9.51 -6.61
C VAL A 26 7.48 -9.39 -7.91
N ARG A 27 7.36 -10.39 -8.78
CA ARG A 27 8.03 -10.35 -10.08
C ARG A 27 7.51 -9.21 -10.94
N ALA A 28 6.20 -8.98 -10.97
CA ALA A 28 5.62 -7.86 -11.70
C ALA A 28 6.19 -6.53 -11.21
N ALA A 29 6.29 -6.35 -9.90
CA ALA A 29 6.83 -5.13 -9.32
C ALA A 29 8.31 -4.91 -9.70
N THR A 30 9.13 -5.94 -9.60
CA THR A 30 10.55 -5.83 -9.97
C THR A 30 10.74 -5.59 -11.48
N ASP A 31 9.91 -6.19 -12.32
CA ASP A 31 9.91 -5.92 -13.77
C ASP A 31 9.51 -4.47 -14.06
N ILE A 32 8.50 -3.95 -13.37
CA ILE A 32 8.07 -2.56 -13.51
C ILE A 32 9.19 -1.59 -13.11
N GLU A 33 9.92 -1.87 -12.05
CA GLU A 33 11.11 -1.09 -11.69
C GLU A 33 12.15 -1.10 -12.81
N ARG A 34 12.42 -2.26 -13.40
CA ARG A 34 13.36 -2.37 -14.52
C ARG A 34 12.90 -1.60 -15.75
N PHE A 35 11.61 -1.46 -15.94
CA PHE A 35 11.04 -0.68 -17.06
C PHE A 35 11.11 0.83 -16.83
N GLY A 36 11.54 1.26 -15.65
CA GLY A 36 11.81 2.68 -15.36
C GLY A 36 10.85 3.37 -14.41
N ALA A 37 9.99 2.64 -13.73
CA ALA A 37 9.14 3.25 -12.69
C ALA A 37 10.00 3.81 -11.55
N ASP A 38 9.57 4.92 -10.99
CA ASP A 38 10.24 5.57 -9.85
C ASP A 38 9.76 5.04 -8.51
N GLY A 39 8.64 4.34 -8.48
CA GLY A 39 8.07 3.76 -7.28
C GLY A 39 6.99 2.75 -7.56
N ILE A 40 6.61 2.02 -6.51
CA ILE A 40 5.53 1.04 -6.53
C ILE A 40 4.53 1.41 -5.43
N THR A 41 3.25 1.39 -5.77
CA THR A 41 2.16 1.68 -4.83
C THR A 41 1.27 0.45 -4.65
N VAL A 42 0.94 0.14 -3.41
CA VAL A 42 0.04 -0.96 -3.04
C VAL A 42 -0.95 -0.53 -1.97
N HIS A 43 -2.13 -1.17 -1.97
CA HIS A 43 -3.16 -0.94 -0.95
C HIS A 43 -3.57 -2.28 -0.33
N PRO A 44 -2.91 -2.71 0.75
CA PRO A 44 -3.26 -3.96 1.44
C PRO A 44 -4.52 -3.75 2.29
N ARG A 45 -5.66 -4.07 1.73
CA ARG A 45 -6.94 -3.96 2.45
C ARG A 45 -7.09 -5.11 3.45
N PRO A 46 -7.81 -4.89 4.60
CA PRO A 46 -8.00 -5.95 5.59
C PRO A 46 -8.69 -7.20 5.06
N ASP A 47 -9.56 -7.05 4.04
CA ASP A 47 -10.27 -8.17 3.42
C ASP A 47 -9.42 -8.96 2.41
N ALA A 48 -8.18 -8.52 2.16
CA ALA A 48 -7.22 -9.17 1.27
C ALA A 48 -7.77 -9.42 -0.15
N ARG A 49 -8.61 -8.49 -0.65
CA ARG A 49 -9.23 -8.62 -1.97
C ARG A 49 -8.22 -8.57 -3.12
N HIS A 50 -7.06 -7.97 -2.90
CA HIS A 50 -5.98 -7.91 -3.87
C HIS A 50 -4.63 -8.06 -3.17
N ILE A 51 -3.91 -6.98 -2.86
CA ILE A 51 -2.65 -7.05 -2.12
C ILE A 51 -2.92 -7.56 -0.71
N ARG A 52 -2.14 -8.55 -0.28
CA ARG A 52 -2.16 -9.11 1.08
C ARG A 52 -1.03 -8.51 1.91
N TYR A 53 -1.13 -8.60 3.23
CA TYR A 53 -0.06 -8.13 4.11
C TYR A 53 1.28 -8.83 3.83
N ASP A 54 1.25 -10.12 3.51
CA ASP A 54 2.47 -10.86 3.14
C ASP A 54 3.06 -10.38 1.83
N ASP A 55 2.25 -9.96 0.86
CA ASP A 55 2.74 -9.33 -0.36
C ASP A 55 3.56 -8.09 -0.03
N VAL A 56 3.07 -7.27 0.90
CA VAL A 56 3.77 -6.05 1.34
C VAL A 56 5.13 -6.38 1.94
N ARG A 57 5.18 -7.39 2.80
CA ARG A 57 6.45 -7.84 3.41
C ARG A 57 7.44 -8.34 2.36
N ASN A 58 6.96 -9.12 1.41
CA ASN A 58 7.79 -9.65 0.33
C ASN A 58 8.31 -8.54 -0.59
N LEU A 59 7.44 -7.59 -0.95
CA LEU A 59 7.82 -6.44 -1.76
C LEU A 59 8.87 -5.58 -1.05
N ALA A 60 8.70 -5.32 0.23
CA ALA A 60 9.62 -4.50 1.01
C ALA A 60 11.07 -5.04 1.00
N ARG A 61 11.23 -6.35 0.83
CA ARG A 61 12.56 -6.99 0.80
C ARG A 61 13.29 -6.82 -0.52
N VAL A 62 12.58 -6.58 -1.62
CA VAL A 62 13.15 -6.63 -2.97
C VAL A 62 13.07 -5.30 -3.72
N LEU A 63 12.13 -4.42 -3.38
CA LEU A 63 11.99 -3.14 -4.07
C LEU A 63 13.17 -2.21 -3.78
N THR A 64 13.65 -1.55 -4.81
CA THR A 64 14.76 -0.59 -4.75
C THR A 64 14.31 0.85 -5.00
N THR A 65 13.10 1.04 -5.48
CA THR A 65 12.48 2.35 -5.73
C THR A 65 11.58 2.75 -4.56
N GLU A 66 10.90 3.89 -4.65
CA GLU A 66 10.02 4.38 -3.60
C GLU A 66 8.82 3.46 -3.41
N PHE A 67 8.71 2.85 -2.24
CA PHE A 67 7.57 2.01 -1.89
C PHE A 67 6.54 2.84 -1.14
N ASN A 68 5.34 2.96 -1.71
CA ASN A 68 4.21 3.66 -1.12
C ASN A 68 3.12 2.67 -0.73
N ILE A 69 2.69 2.70 0.53
CA ILE A 69 1.62 1.84 1.04
C ILE A 69 0.41 2.71 1.37
N GLU A 70 -0.72 2.41 0.74
CA GLU A 70 -1.99 3.07 0.99
C GLU A 70 -2.82 2.27 1.99
N GLY A 71 -3.59 2.95 2.82
CA GLY A 71 -4.53 2.26 3.71
C GLY A 71 -5.22 3.16 4.71
N ASN A 72 -6.30 2.63 5.27
CA ASN A 72 -6.96 3.21 6.44
C ASN A 72 -6.11 2.87 7.67
N PRO A 73 -5.77 3.84 8.52
CA PRO A 73 -4.88 3.61 9.67
C PRO A 73 -5.55 2.87 10.84
N ILE A 74 -6.13 1.71 10.55
CA ILE A 74 -6.56 0.76 11.58
C ILE A 74 -5.33 0.14 12.26
N PRO A 75 -5.46 -0.44 13.47
CA PRO A 75 -4.30 -0.95 14.21
C PRO A 75 -3.41 -1.91 13.42
N ASP A 76 -3.99 -2.85 12.68
CA ASP A 76 -3.23 -3.82 11.90
C ASP A 76 -2.42 -3.16 10.78
N PHE A 77 -3.01 -2.17 10.10
CA PHE A 77 -2.31 -1.41 9.06
C PHE A 77 -1.15 -0.61 9.65
N VAL A 78 -1.38 0.06 10.78
CA VAL A 78 -0.32 0.83 11.45
C VAL A 78 0.83 -0.09 11.86
N ALA A 79 0.52 -1.27 12.40
CA ALA A 79 1.54 -2.26 12.76
C ALA A 79 2.36 -2.70 11.56
N LEU A 80 1.70 -2.97 10.42
CA LEU A 80 2.38 -3.35 9.18
C LEU A 80 3.32 -2.25 8.70
N VAL A 81 2.88 -0.99 8.69
CA VAL A 81 3.71 0.15 8.27
C VAL A 81 4.93 0.29 9.16
N LEU A 82 4.77 0.18 10.47
CA LEU A 82 5.88 0.28 11.42
C LEU A 82 6.87 -0.89 11.28
N GLU A 83 6.39 -2.06 10.90
CA GLU A 83 7.23 -3.23 10.61
C GLU A 83 8.05 -3.02 9.33
N VAL A 84 7.40 -2.61 8.25
CA VAL A 84 7.99 -2.58 6.89
C VAL A 84 8.79 -1.30 6.63
N ARG A 85 8.41 -0.20 7.24
CA ARG A 85 9.05 1.12 7.09
C ARG A 85 9.18 1.55 5.63
N PRO A 86 8.06 1.72 4.91
CA PRO A 86 8.11 2.15 3.52
C PRO A 86 8.58 3.60 3.39
N ALA A 87 9.00 3.97 2.19
CA ALA A 87 9.39 5.36 1.90
C ALA A 87 8.22 6.34 2.04
N GLN A 88 7.01 5.89 1.74
CA GLN A 88 5.81 6.72 1.80
C GLN A 88 4.60 5.93 2.27
N VAL A 89 3.69 6.61 2.95
CA VAL A 89 2.38 6.07 3.35
C VAL A 89 1.31 7.06 2.92
N THR A 90 0.26 6.55 2.27
CA THR A 90 -0.90 7.35 1.89
C THR A 90 -2.11 6.88 2.70
N LEU A 91 -2.62 7.74 3.57
CA LEU A 91 -3.76 7.40 4.41
C LEU A 91 -5.07 7.66 3.67
N VAL A 92 -5.96 6.67 3.70
CA VAL A 92 -7.28 6.75 3.08
C VAL A 92 -8.36 6.40 4.10
N PRO A 93 -9.53 7.07 4.09
CA PRO A 93 -10.59 6.84 5.07
C PRO A 93 -11.57 5.75 4.65
N ASP A 94 -11.12 4.72 3.93
CA ASP A 94 -12.00 3.71 3.37
C ASP A 94 -12.64 2.86 4.47
N ALA A 95 -13.98 2.75 4.43
CA ALA A 95 -14.70 1.78 5.24
C ALA A 95 -14.34 0.35 4.80
N PRO A 96 -14.40 -0.66 5.71
CA PRO A 96 -14.06 -2.04 5.35
C PRO A 96 -14.90 -2.62 4.21
N ASP A 97 -16.13 -2.13 4.02
CA ASP A 97 -17.06 -2.59 2.98
C ASP A 97 -17.00 -1.75 1.70
N ALA A 98 -16.13 -0.75 1.61
CA ALA A 98 -15.99 0.07 0.42
C ALA A 98 -15.52 -0.77 -0.78
N ILE A 99 -16.18 -0.61 -1.92
CA ILE A 99 -15.82 -1.31 -3.15
C ILE A 99 -14.50 -0.77 -3.71
N THR A 100 -14.35 0.55 -3.66
CA THR A 100 -13.14 1.24 -4.12
C THR A 100 -12.93 2.50 -3.29
N SER A 101 -11.70 3.02 -3.28
CA SER A 101 -11.39 4.30 -2.63
C SER A 101 -11.99 5.43 -3.44
N ASN A 102 -12.95 6.14 -2.85
CA ASN A 102 -13.67 7.24 -3.52
C ASN A 102 -13.82 8.48 -2.64
N ALA A 103 -13.14 8.53 -1.51
CA ALA A 103 -13.25 9.63 -0.55
C ALA A 103 -11.89 10.06 -0.02
N GLY A 104 -11.79 11.32 0.36
CA GLY A 104 -10.65 11.86 1.08
C GLY A 104 -10.98 12.09 2.55
N TRP A 105 -9.97 12.43 3.33
CA TRP A 105 -10.15 12.72 4.75
C TRP A 105 -10.77 14.10 4.97
N ASN A 106 -11.69 14.17 5.92
CA ASN A 106 -12.03 15.45 6.55
C ASN A 106 -10.93 15.77 7.57
N THR A 107 -9.89 16.47 7.12
CA THR A 107 -8.70 16.72 7.93
C THR A 107 -8.95 17.63 9.12
N VAL A 108 -10.01 18.42 9.06
CA VAL A 108 -10.40 19.28 10.20
C VAL A 108 -11.02 18.43 11.30
N ALA A 109 -11.99 17.57 10.95
CA ALA A 109 -12.69 16.71 11.90
C ALA A 109 -11.77 15.66 12.54
N HIS A 110 -10.78 15.15 11.77
CA HIS A 110 -9.88 14.08 12.23
C HIS A 110 -8.46 14.56 12.49
N ARG A 111 -8.27 15.84 12.75
CA ARG A 111 -6.96 16.47 12.91
C ARG A 111 -6.09 15.78 13.96
N GLU A 112 -6.61 15.56 15.16
CA GLU A 112 -5.85 14.97 16.25
C GLU A 112 -5.44 13.53 15.95
N PHE A 113 -6.37 12.76 15.44
CA PHE A 113 -6.12 11.37 15.04
C PHE A 113 -5.03 11.27 13.98
N LEU A 114 -5.15 12.04 12.89
CA LEU A 114 -4.19 12.02 11.79
C LEU A 114 -2.81 12.54 12.21
N THR A 115 -2.78 13.57 13.06
CA THR A 115 -1.52 14.09 13.61
C THR A 115 -0.80 13.02 14.43
N GLY A 116 -1.51 12.28 15.26
CA GLY A 116 -0.94 11.19 16.05
C GLY A 116 -0.39 10.07 15.19
N ILE A 117 -1.11 9.66 14.15
CA ILE A 117 -0.66 8.63 13.22
C ILE A 117 0.58 9.10 12.45
N ALA A 118 0.57 10.33 11.92
CA ALA A 118 1.71 10.88 11.20
C ALA A 118 2.96 10.96 12.08
N ALA A 119 2.81 11.34 13.34
CA ALA A 119 3.91 11.40 14.30
C ALA A 119 4.52 9.99 14.50
N ARG A 120 3.70 8.97 14.68
CA ARG A 120 4.17 7.59 14.85
C ARG A 120 4.99 7.11 13.65
N PHE A 121 4.58 7.45 12.43
CA PHE A 121 5.30 7.05 11.23
C PHE A 121 6.62 7.80 11.06
N ARG A 122 6.66 9.08 11.46
CA ARG A 122 7.88 9.89 11.38
C ARG A 122 8.97 9.48 12.36
N GLU A 123 8.61 8.92 13.49
CA GLU A 123 9.56 8.45 14.50
C GLU A 123 10.36 7.24 14.04
N ARG A 124 10.03 6.68 12.92
CA ARG A 124 10.65 5.50 12.32
C ARG A 124 11.29 5.89 11.00
#